data_26dd9df3197846de75098ea58ca57d86
#
_entry.id   26dd9df3197846de75098ea58ca57d86
#
_cell.length_a   1.000
_cell.length_b   1.000
_cell.length_c   1.000
_cell.angle_alpha   90.00
_cell.angle_beta   90.00
_cell.angle_gamma   90.00
#
_symmetry.space_group_name_H-M   'P 1'
#
loop_
_entity.id
_entity.type
_entity.pdbx_description
1 polymer ?
#
loop_
_entity_poly.entity_id
_entity_poly.type
_entity_poly.pdbx_seq_one_letter_code
_entity_poly.pdbx_strand_id
1 'polypeptide(L)'
;MLGALLGEEHRCGYEGLERVEGEDFCYVPQTDVKSLGEIVYLLGCFRDSRETLSVPDLAEGSFSKKLWSTFLSYYEPGHFAYGLKPNVDDRGSFTEFLRTPERGQVSINVSKPGITKGNHWHMSKWERFLVVSGTASIKLRKVGEDAEGNQFPVDEYVVSGSDMRAVEMIPGYTHSITNLSDTEDLVTVMWANEPFDPENPDTYYEEV
;
A
#
# COMPACT_ATOMS: atom_id res chain seq x y z
N MET A 1 -10.43 1.18 -28.10
CA MET A 1 -11.37 2.32 -28.19
C MET A 1 -10.94 3.39 -29.22
N LEU A 2 -9.73 3.93 -29.13
CA LEU A 2 -9.24 4.94 -30.11
C LEU A 2 -9.26 4.42 -31.56
N GLY A 3 -8.95 3.16 -31.78
CA GLY A 3 -8.94 2.57 -33.11
C GLY A 3 -10.30 2.39 -33.76
N ALA A 4 -11.34 2.15 -32.96
CA ALA A 4 -12.72 2.10 -33.44
C ALA A 4 -13.21 3.48 -33.89
N LEU A 5 -12.73 4.54 -33.23
CA LEU A 5 -13.05 5.94 -33.59
C LEU A 5 -12.33 6.40 -34.86
N LEU A 6 -11.25 5.72 -35.26
CA LEU A 6 -10.50 6.05 -36.47
C LEU A 6 -10.95 5.29 -37.72
N GLY A 7 -12.01 4.46 -37.64
CA GLY A 7 -12.64 3.80 -38.80
C GLY A 7 -11.77 2.72 -39.48
N GLU A 8 -10.72 2.20 -38.79
CA GLU A 8 -9.86 1.17 -39.38
C GLU A 8 -10.53 -0.21 -39.29
N GLU A 9 -10.89 -0.82 -40.42
CA GLU A 9 -11.67 -2.06 -40.51
C GLU A 9 -11.16 -3.21 -39.68
N HIS A 10 -9.83 -3.41 -39.58
CA HIS A 10 -9.23 -4.50 -38.82
C HIS A 10 -9.35 -4.31 -37.29
N ARG A 11 -9.83 -3.17 -36.82
CA ARG A 11 -10.00 -2.87 -35.39
C ARG A 11 -11.40 -3.11 -34.86
N CYS A 12 -12.35 -3.40 -35.73
CA CYS A 12 -13.69 -3.84 -35.33
C CYS A 12 -13.75 -5.31 -34.90
N GLY A 13 -12.62 -6.02 -34.88
CA GLY A 13 -12.51 -7.39 -34.40
C GLY A 13 -12.29 -7.54 -32.90
N TYR A 14 -12.28 -6.45 -32.11
CA TYR A 14 -12.19 -6.54 -30.66
C TYR A 14 -13.50 -7.05 -30.07
N GLU A 15 -13.41 -7.95 -29.11
CA GLU A 15 -14.55 -8.45 -28.37
C GLU A 15 -15.41 -7.31 -27.79
N GLY A 16 -16.72 -7.37 -27.98
CA GLY A 16 -17.65 -6.32 -27.54
C GLY A 16 -17.79 -5.11 -28.48
N LEU A 17 -17.14 -5.12 -29.66
CA LEU A 17 -17.38 -4.13 -30.70
C LEU A 17 -18.20 -4.74 -31.85
N GLU A 18 -19.24 -4.06 -32.26
CA GLU A 18 -20.09 -4.47 -33.37
C GLU A 18 -19.92 -3.48 -34.53
N ARG A 19 -19.67 -4.02 -35.73
CA ARG A 19 -19.64 -3.20 -36.94
C ARG A 19 -21.08 -2.83 -37.31
N VAL A 20 -21.30 -1.54 -37.60
CA VAL A 20 -22.57 -1.08 -38.13
C VAL A 20 -22.56 -1.30 -39.65
N GLU A 21 -23.48 -2.11 -40.16
CA GLU A 21 -23.56 -2.44 -41.59
C GLU A 21 -23.79 -1.20 -42.42
N GLY A 22 -22.92 -0.97 -43.43
CA GLY A 22 -22.99 0.19 -44.32
C GLY A 22 -22.36 1.47 -43.76
N GLU A 23 -21.71 1.44 -42.60
CA GLU A 23 -21.05 2.58 -41.98
C GLU A 23 -19.56 2.31 -41.76
N ASP A 24 -18.75 3.38 -41.72
CA ASP A 24 -17.31 3.28 -41.49
C ASP A 24 -16.94 3.34 -39.99
N PHE A 25 -17.85 2.97 -39.08
CA PHE A 25 -17.61 2.99 -37.67
C PHE A 25 -18.12 1.71 -36.99
N CYS A 26 -17.59 1.42 -35.79
CA CYS A 26 -18.04 0.33 -34.94
C CYS A 26 -18.92 0.86 -33.81
N TYR A 27 -19.99 0.12 -33.50
CA TYR A 27 -20.78 0.37 -32.31
C TYR A 27 -20.06 -0.18 -31.06
N VAL A 28 -19.96 0.67 -30.04
CA VAL A 28 -19.44 0.29 -28.73
C VAL A 28 -20.64 0.16 -27.79
N PRO A 29 -20.98 -1.06 -27.31
CA PRO A 29 -22.07 -1.23 -26.36
C PRO A 29 -21.86 -0.39 -25.11
N GLN A 30 -22.96 0.16 -24.57
CA GLN A 30 -22.89 0.88 -23.29
C GLN A 30 -22.51 -0.07 -22.17
N THR A 31 -21.42 0.22 -21.49
CA THR A 31 -20.91 -0.60 -20.38
C THR A 31 -21.08 0.06 -19.01
N ASP A 32 -21.06 1.41 -18.98
CA ASP A 32 -21.11 2.19 -17.75
C ASP A 32 -21.92 3.47 -17.98
N VAL A 33 -22.66 3.89 -16.94
CA VAL A 33 -23.35 5.19 -16.90
C VAL A 33 -22.80 5.99 -15.74
N LYS A 34 -22.25 7.16 -16.01
CA LYS A 34 -21.65 8.06 -15.03
C LYS A 34 -22.03 9.49 -15.31
N SER A 35 -22.32 10.24 -14.25
CA SER A 35 -22.49 11.69 -14.35
C SER A 35 -21.15 12.39 -14.62
N LEU A 36 -21.18 13.58 -15.21
CA LEU A 36 -19.98 14.40 -15.37
C LEU A 36 -19.30 14.71 -14.03
N GLY A 37 -20.08 14.91 -12.95
CA GLY A 37 -19.58 15.15 -11.61
C GLY A 37 -18.76 13.97 -11.07
N GLU A 38 -19.24 12.73 -11.24
CA GLU A 38 -18.48 11.53 -10.85
C GLU A 38 -17.17 11.40 -11.63
N ILE A 39 -17.18 11.67 -12.93
CA ILE A 39 -15.97 11.61 -13.76
C ILE A 39 -14.96 12.67 -13.32
N VAL A 40 -15.39 13.91 -13.11
CA VAL A 40 -14.52 15.00 -12.64
C VAL A 40 -13.92 14.69 -11.27
N TYR A 41 -14.72 14.15 -10.35
CA TYR A 41 -14.24 13.72 -9.03
C TYR A 41 -13.15 12.65 -9.13
N LEU A 42 -13.39 11.59 -9.93
CA LEU A 42 -12.41 10.53 -10.13
C LEU A 42 -11.11 11.05 -10.76
N LEU A 43 -11.21 11.90 -11.79
CA LEU A 43 -10.02 12.49 -12.41
C LEU A 43 -9.25 13.40 -11.45
N GLY A 44 -9.93 14.09 -10.54
CA GLY A 44 -9.30 14.83 -9.43
C GLY A 44 -8.50 13.90 -8.51
N CYS A 45 -9.11 12.81 -8.04
CA CYS A 45 -8.43 11.80 -7.23
C CYS A 45 -7.20 11.20 -7.95
N PHE A 46 -7.31 10.95 -9.25
CA PHE A 46 -6.22 10.40 -10.05
C PHE A 46 -5.06 11.38 -10.21
N ARG A 47 -5.35 12.65 -10.47
CA ARG A 47 -4.35 13.71 -10.54
C ARG A 47 -3.55 13.80 -9.24
N ASP A 48 -4.23 13.74 -8.09
CA ASP A 48 -3.64 13.96 -6.79
C ASP A 48 -3.01 12.66 -6.20
N SER A 49 -3.17 11.52 -6.89
CA SER A 49 -2.77 10.19 -6.40
C SER A 49 -1.28 10.06 -6.06
N ARG A 50 -0.38 10.73 -6.78
CA ARG A 50 1.06 10.69 -6.52
C ARG A 50 1.45 11.53 -5.30
N GLU A 51 0.72 12.57 -5.00
CA GLU A 51 0.93 13.41 -3.82
C GLU A 51 0.33 12.77 -2.57
N THR A 52 -0.88 12.24 -2.67
CA THR A 52 -1.59 11.58 -1.58
C THR A 52 -1.14 10.15 -1.36
N LEU A 53 -0.38 9.57 -2.29
CA LEU A 53 -0.01 8.15 -2.38
C LEU A 53 -1.21 7.20 -2.46
N SER A 54 -2.40 7.74 -2.69
CA SER A 54 -3.66 7.00 -2.67
C SER A 54 -3.96 6.39 -4.04
N VAL A 55 -4.15 5.08 -4.05
CA VAL A 55 -4.63 4.34 -5.23
C VAL A 55 -6.17 4.33 -5.19
N PRO A 56 -6.84 4.67 -6.29
CA PRO A 56 -8.29 4.61 -6.37
C PRO A 56 -8.80 3.16 -6.24
N ASP A 57 -10.09 3.00 -5.98
CA ASP A 57 -10.72 1.67 -6.07
C ASP A 57 -10.60 1.12 -7.50
N LEU A 58 -9.87 0.01 -7.62
CA LEU A 58 -9.56 -0.66 -8.88
C LEU A 58 -10.22 -2.05 -8.97
N ALA A 59 -11.40 -2.22 -8.38
CA ALA A 59 -12.15 -3.47 -8.46
C ALA A 59 -12.29 -3.94 -9.91
N GLU A 60 -12.22 -5.24 -10.13
CA GLU A 60 -12.31 -5.82 -11.47
C GLU A 60 -13.59 -5.39 -12.18
N GLY A 61 -13.47 -4.98 -13.43
CA GLY A 61 -14.60 -4.51 -14.24
C GLY A 61 -15.14 -3.13 -13.88
N SER A 62 -14.66 -2.49 -12.81
CA SER A 62 -15.16 -1.17 -12.40
C SER A 62 -14.84 -0.06 -13.41
N PHE A 63 -15.74 0.91 -13.49
CA PHE A 63 -15.51 2.13 -14.30
C PHE A 63 -14.24 2.88 -13.85
N SER A 64 -14.00 2.96 -12.55
CA SER A 64 -12.81 3.59 -11.99
C SER A 64 -11.53 2.95 -12.51
N LYS A 65 -11.43 1.61 -12.55
CA LYS A 65 -10.28 0.90 -13.11
C LYS A 65 -10.07 1.18 -14.59
N LYS A 66 -11.15 1.20 -15.39
CA LYS A 66 -11.09 1.52 -16.82
C LYS A 66 -10.61 2.95 -17.04
N LEU A 67 -11.19 3.89 -16.30
CA LEU A 67 -10.84 5.32 -16.39
C LEU A 67 -9.40 5.57 -15.91
N TRP A 68 -8.96 4.92 -14.84
CA TRP A 68 -7.59 4.99 -14.33
C TRP A 68 -6.57 4.52 -15.38
N SER A 69 -6.80 3.37 -16.00
CA SER A 69 -5.93 2.86 -17.07
C SER A 69 -5.82 3.84 -18.24
N THR A 70 -6.94 4.47 -18.60
CA THR A 70 -6.97 5.51 -19.63
C THR A 70 -6.21 6.75 -19.17
N PHE A 71 -6.42 7.21 -17.94
CA PHE A 71 -5.70 8.36 -17.37
C PHE A 71 -4.18 8.15 -17.39
N LEU A 72 -3.71 6.97 -16.97
CA LEU A 72 -2.28 6.63 -16.98
C LEU A 72 -1.68 6.62 -18.39
N SER A 73 -2.47 6.29 -19.43
CA SER A 73 -1.99 6.28 -20.81
C SER A 73 -1.68 7.67 -21.37
N TYR A 74 -2.12 8.73 -20.68
CA TYR A 74 -1.81 10.12 -21.04
C TYR A 74 -0.53 10.66 -20.37
N TYR A 75 0.13 9.87 -19.52
CA TYR A 75 1.42 10.28 -19.01
C TYR A 75 2.47 10.26 -20.13
N GLU A 76 3.20 11.37 -20.26
CA GLU A 76 4.28 11.48 -21.23
C GLU A 76 5.49 10.62 -20.83
N PRO A 77 6.25 10.08 -21.79
CA PRO A 77 7.53 9.42 -21.53
C PRO A 77 8.46 10.32 -20.69
N GLY A 78 9.09 9.72 -19.70
CA GLY A 78 9.96 10.45 -18.75
C GLY A 78 9.26 10.94 -17.48
N HIS A 79 7.93 10.89 -17.42
CA HIS A 79 7.14 11.34 -16.25
C HIS A 79 6.55 10.18 -15.42
N PHE A 80 7.12 8.97 -15.53
CA PHE A 80 6.62 7.78 -14.82
C PHE A 80 7.17 7.65 -13.40
N ALA A 81 8.26 8.34 -13.07
CA ALA A 81 8.86 8.34 -11.74
C ALA A 81 8.48 9.61 -10.95
N TYR A 82 8.29 9.46 -9.65
CA TYR A 82 8.06 10.57 -8.73
C TYR A 82 8.76 10.28 -7.39
N GLY A 83 9.16 11.34 -6.69
CA GLY A 83 9.81 11.25 -5.40
C GLY A 83 8.84 10.93 -4.29
N LEU A 84 9.28 10.12 -3.34
CA LEU A 84 8.59 9.90 -2.07
C LEU A 84 9.20 10.80 -0.99
N LYS A 85 8.41 11.17 0.01
CA LYS A 85 8.87 11.98 1.13
C LYS A 85 9.21 11.10 2.32
N PRO A 86 10.49 10.88 2.64
CA PRO A 86 10.88 10.16 3.84
C PRO A 86 10.65 11.01 5.10
N ASN A 87 10.13 10.41 6.15
CA ASN A 87 10.19 10.93 7.50
C ASN A 87 11.50 10.41 8.13
N VAL A 88 12.44 11.31 8.40
CA VAL A 88 13.82 10.97 8.84
C VAL A 88 14.03 11.47 10.25
N ASP A 89 14.60 10.62 11.11
CA ASP A 89 15.10 10.95 12.44
C ASP A 89 16.48 10.29 12.70
N ASP A 90 16.99 10.35 13.93
CA ASP A 90 18.27 9.76 14.31
C ASP A 90 18.25 8.23 14.31
N ARG A 91 17.09 7.60 14.33
CA ARG A 91 16.88 6.14 14.26
C ARG A 91 16.87 5.60 12.83
N GLY A 92 16.71 6.45 11.80
CA GLY A 92 16.61 6.07 10.40
C GLY A 92 15.51 6.80 9.65
N SER A 93 14.75 6.09 8.81
CA SER A 93 13.66 6.71 8.05
C SER A 93 12.42 5.81 8.00
N PHE A 94 11.28 6.46 7.77
CA PHE A 94 10.01 5.83 7.45
C PHE A 94 9.43 6.52 6.23
N THR A 95 9.21 5.77 5.15
CA THR A 95 8.74 6.30 3.88
C THR A 95 7.48 5.58 3.46
N GLU A 96 6.39 6.30 3.46
CA GLU A 96 5.14 5.77 2.92
C GLU A 96 5.23 5.67 1.40
N PHE A 97 4.73 4.55 0.87
CA PHE A 97 4.81 4.25 -0.55
C PHE A 97 3.44 4.17 -1.23
N LEU A 98 2.43 3.67 -0.52
CA LEU A 98 1.13 3.38 -1.08
C LEU A 98 0.04 3.45 0.00
N ARG A 99 -1.07 4.11 -0.33
CA ARG A 99 -2.34 4.07 0.41
C ARG A 99 -3.45 3.48 -0.44
N THR A 100 -4.29 2.69 0.20
CA THR A 100 -5.56 2.26 -0.39
C THR A 100 -6.68 2.51 0.61
N PRO A 101 -7.83 3.05 0.21
CA PRO A 101 -8.92 3.38 1.15
C PRO A 101 -9.38 2.19 2.00
N GLU A 102 -9.38 0.98 1.42
CA GLU A 102 -9.96 -0.21 2.05
C GLU A 102 -8.92 -1.28 2.42
N ARG A 103 -7.65 -1.11 2.02
CA ARG A 103 -6.60 -2.13 2.16
C ARG A 103 -5.34 -1.62 2.84
N GLY A 104 -5.45 -0.48 3.48
CA GLY A 104 -4.39 0.07 4.30
C GLY A 104 -3.25 0.75 3.54
N GLN A 105 -2.08 0.74 4.16
CA GLN A 105 -0.90 1.43 3.66
C GLN A 105 0.31 0.49 3.60
N VAL A 106 1.18 0.76 2.64
CA VAL A 106 2.51 0.13 2.54
C VAL A 106 3.58 1.19 2.75
N SER A 107 4.58 0.86 3.55
CA SER A 107 5.71 1.75 3.85
C SER A 107 7.04 0.99 3.89
N ILE A 108 8.12 1.73 3.69
CA ILE A 108 9.49 1.26 3.81
C ILE A 108 10.08 1.89 5.07
N ASN A 109 10.55 1.04 5.97
CA ASN A 109 11.24 1.47 7.18
C ASN A 109 12.72 1.11 7.09
N VAL A 110 13.58 2.12 7.28
CA VAL A 110 15.02 1.94 7.41
C VAL A 110 15.41 2.20 8.86
N SER A 111 16.05 1.23 9.52
CA SER A 111 16.55 1.38 10.88
C SER A 111 18.07 1.29 10.89
N LYS A 112 18.73 2.27 11.49
CA LYS A 112 20.18 2.30 11.67
C LYS A 112 20.67 1.12 12.53
N PRO A 113 21.97 0.81 12.54
CA PRO A 113 22.56 -0.23 13.37
C PRO A 113 22.14 -0.15 14.84
N GLY A 114 21.79 -1.27 15.44
CA GLY A 114 21.42 -1.39 16.85
C GLY A 114 20.08 -0.75 17.26
N ILE A 115 19.38 -0.10 16.35
CA ILE A 115 18.15 0.64 16.67
C ILE A 115 16.97 -0.31 16.85
N THR A 116 16.22 -0.06 17.93
CA THR A 116 14.90 -0.65 18.18
C THR A 116 13.80 0.37 17.89
N LYS A 117 12.79 -0.05 17.15
CA LYS A 117 11.54 0.69 16.88
C LYS A 117 10.34 -0.14 17.32
N GLY A 118 9.19 0.51 17.51
CA GLY A 118 7.99 -0.14 18.06
C GLY A 118 7.82 0.15 19.53
N ASN A 119 7.74 -0.87 20.37
CA ASN A 119 7.33 -0.79 21.76
C ASN A 119 5.95 -0.17 21.90
N HIS A 120 5.02 -0.71 21.12
CA HIS A 120 3.62 -0.30 21.16
C HIS A 120 2.73 -1.46 20.71
N TRP A 121 1.45 -1.33 21.01
CA TRP A 121 0.41 -2.24 20.57
C TRP A 121 -0.78 -1.50 19.96
N HIS A 122 -1.63 -2.24 19.30
CA HIS A 122 -2.83 -1.75 18.63
C HIS A 122 -4.07 -2.48 19.14
N MET A 123 -5.21 -1.80 19.17
CA MET A 123 -6.48 -2.40 19.54
C MET A 123 -7.13 -3.15 18.37
N SER A 124 -7.06 -2.60 17.18
CA SER A 124 -7.68 -3.15 15.96
C SER A 124 -6.75 -3.16 14.75
N LYS A 125 -5.75 -2.29 14.72
CA LYS A 125 -4.78 -2.25 13.64
C LYS A 125 -3.96 -3.52 13.63
N TRP A 126 -3.80 -4.07 12.44
CA TRP A 126 -2.99 -5.24 12.16
C TRP A 126 -1.91 -4.88 11.14
N GLU A 127 -0.69 -5.28 11.43
CA GLU A 127 0.46 -4.99 10.58
C GLU A 127 1.19 -6.27 10.18
N ARG A 128 1.91 -6.19 9.07
CA ARG A 128 2.76 -7.27 8.58
C ARG A 128 4.11 -6.71 8.20
N PHE A 129 5.18 -7.27 8.78
CA PHE A 129 6.54 -6.84 8.53
C PHE A 129 7.28 -7.90 7.70
N LEU A 130 8.06 -7.42 6.74
CA LEU A 130 8.94 -8.23 5.90
C LEU A 130 10.32 -7.59 5.85
N VAL A 131 11.31 -8.22 6.47
CA VAL A 131 12.72 -7.79 6.36
C VAL A 131 13.22 -8.15 4.96
N VAL A 132 13.69 -7.15 4.21
CA VAL A 132 14.20 -7.32 2.84
C VAL A 132 15.71 -7.11 2.74
N SER A 133 16.34 -6.46 3.74
CA SER A 133 17.80 -6.32 3.85
C SER A 133 18.19 -6.21 5.32
N GLY A 134 19.29 -6.82 5.71
CA GLY A 134 19.76 -6.90 7.09
C GLY A 134 19.16 -8.07 7.87
N THR A 135 19.37 -8.06 9.17
CA THR A 135 18.86 -9.06 10.14
C THR A 135 18.20 -8.36 11.32
N ALA A 136 17.02 -8.79 11.69
CA ALA A 136 16.24 -8.20 12.77
C ALA A 136 15.80 -9.24 13.81
N SER A 137 15.70 -8.81 15.07
CA SER A 137 14.87 -9.44 16.08
C SER A 137 13.52 -8.73 16.14
N ILE A 138 12.43 -9.45 15.91
CA ILE A 138 11.07 -8.99 16.13
C ILE A 138 10.53 -9.68 17.35
N LYS A 139 10.08 -8.90 18.33
CA LYS A 139 9.52 -9.40 19.59
C LYS A 139 8.06 -9.03 19.70
N LEU A 140 7.26 -9.97 20.22
CA LEU A 140 5.84 -9.76 20.51
C LEU A 140 5.55 -10.30 21.91
N ARG A 141 4.72 -9.57 22.67
CA ARG A 141 4.19 -10.02 23.95
C ARG A 141 2.73 -9.62 24.05
N LYS A 142 1.88 -10.54 24.49
CA LYS A 142 0.48 -10.24 24.76
C LYS A 142 0.39 -9.16 25.85
N VAL A 143 -0.45 -8.15 25.63
CA VAL A 143 -0.71 -7.06 26.58
C VAL A 143 -1.48 -7.59 27.80
N GLY A 144 -1.16 -7.03 28.97
CA GLY A 144 -1.77 -7.41 30.25
C GLY A 144 -0.99 -8.49 30.99
N GLU A 145 -1.65 -9.13 31.93
CA GLU A 145 -1.07 -10.10 32.86
C GLU A 145 -1.92 -11.39 32.88
N ASP A 146 -1.29 -12.48 33.26
CA ASP A 146 -1.96 -13.75 33.51
C ASP A 146 -2.77 -13.74 34.83
N ALA A 147 -3.40 -14.86 35.18
CA ALA A 147 -4.23 -14.96 36.36
C ALA A 147 -3.41 -14.82 37.69
N GLU A 148 -2.10 -15.02 37.63
CA GLU A 148 -1.14 -14.92 38.74
C GLU A 148 -0.52 -13.50 38.81
N GLY A 149 -0.81 -12.59 37.88
CA GLY A 149 -0.29 -11.21 37.83
C GLY A 149 1.11 -11.12 37.17
N ASN A 150 1.50 -12.10 36.38
CA ASN A 150 2.76 -12.09 35.64
C ASN A 150 2.52 -11.61 34.20
N GLN A 151 3.50 -10.91 33.64
CA GLN A 151 3.49 -10.60 32.20
C GLN A 151 3.54 -11.90 31.38
N PHE A 152 2.84 -11.88 30.25
CA PHE A 152 2.89 -13.00 29.29
C PHE A 152 4.31 -13.18 28.71
N PRO A 153 4.67 -14.39 28.27
CA PRO A 153 5.97 -14.64 27.66
C PRO A 153 6.15 -13.84 26.37
N VAL A 154 7.40 -13.54 26.05
CA VAL A 154 7.81 -12.88 24.81
C VAL A 154 8.08 -13.94 23.75
N ASP A 155 7.43 -13.79 22.59
CA ASP A 155 7.76 -14.51 21.37
C ASP A 155 8.79 -13.69 20.59
N GLU A 156 9.91 -14.31 20.20
CA GLU A 156 10.98 -13.68 19.45
C GLU A 156 11.19 -14.37 18.10
N TYR A 157 11.22 -13.58 17.04
CA TYR A 157 11.46 -14.02 15.67
C TYR A 157 12.70 -13.32 15.12
N VAL A 158 13.77 -14.09 14.90
CA VAL A 158 14.93 -13.59 14.16
C VAL A 158 14.67 -13.83 12.67
N VAL A 159 14.68 -12.75 11.91
CA VAL A 159 14.35 -12.74 10.47
C VAL A 159 15.39 -11.94 9.67
N SER A 160 15.57 -12.26 8.41
CA SER A 160 16.56 -11.59 7.56
C SER A 160 16.11 -11.47 6.11
N GLY A 161 16.77 -10.58 5.35
CA GLY A 161 16.56 -10.47 3.91
C GLY A 161 17.03 -11.69 3.11
N SER A 162 17.87 -12.57 3.67
CA SER A 162 18.30 -13.81 3.03
C SER A 162 17.33 -14.99 3.26
N ASP A 163 16.47 -14.89 4.28
CA ASP A 163 15.40 -15.87 4.57
C ASP A 163 14.12 -15.09 4.86
N MET A 164 13.45 -14.65 3.78
CA MET A 164 12.30 -13.77 3.87
C MET A 164 11.09 -14.47 4.49
N ARG A 165 10.73 -14.02 5.68
CA ARG A 165 9.51 -14.45 6.40
C ARG A 165 8.69 -13.24 6.80
N ALA A 166 7.39 -13.29 6.55
CA ALA A 166 6.47 -12.28 7.06
C ALA A 166 6.18 -12.56 8.54
N VAL A 167 6.23 -11.51 9.36
CA VAL A 167 5.81 -11.56 10.76
C VAL A 167 4.58 -10.66 10.92
N GLU A 168 3.56 -11.15 11.58
CA GLU A 168 2.31 -10.44 11.81
C GLU A 168 2.27 -9.82 13.19
N MET A 169 2.02 -8.51 13.24
CA MET A 169 1.78 -7.74 14.46
C MET A 169 0.28 -7.72 14.72
N ILE A 170 -0.17 -8.68 15.54
CA ILE A 170 -1.60 -8.85 15.78
C ILE A 170 -2.12 -7.92 16.88
N PRO A 171 -3.38 -7.47 16.82
CA PRO A 171 -3.98 -6.65 17.85
C PRO A 171 -3.85 -7.26 19.26
N GLY A 172 -3.65 -6.41 20.26
CA GLY A 172 -3.50 -6.83 21.65
C GLY A 172 -2.12 -7.42 22.01
N TYR A 173 -1.14 -7.29 21.10
CA TYR A 173 0.26 -7.64 21.36
C TYR A 173 1.15 -6.41 21.19
N THR A 174 1.91 -6.08 22.25
CA THR A 174 3.02 -5.13 22.09
C THR A 174 4.12 -5.77 21.29
N HIS A 175 4.72 -4.98 20.39
CA HIS A 175 5.75 -5.48 19.48
C HIS A 175 6.90 -4.47 19.29
N SER A 176 8.05 -5.02 18.97
CA SER A 176 9.23 -4.23 18.60
C SER A 176 10.03 -4.92 17.52
N ILE A 177 10.81 -4.13 16.77
CA ILE A 177 11.79 -4.60 15.79
C ILE A 177 13.14 -3.96 16.06
N THR A 178 14.17 -4.78 16.21
CA THR A 178 15.54 -4.36 16.48
C THR A 178 16.45 -4.75 15.32
N ASN A 179 17.23 -3.79 14.82
CA ASN A 179 18.32 -4.08 13.89
C ASN A 179 19.47 -4.76 14.65
N LEU A 180 19.79 -5.98 14.27
CA LEU A 180 20.86 -6.78 14.92
C LEU A 180 22.26 -6.51 14.37
N SER A 181 22.40 -5.69 13.34
CA SER A 181 23.70 -5.29 12.79
C SER A 181 24.28 -4.13 13.59
N ASP A 182 25.61 -4.14 13.76
CA ASP A 182 26.37 -3.01 14.31
C ASP A 182 26.84 -2.01 13.24
N THR A 183 26.69 -2.34 11.96
CA THR A 183 27.30 -1.58 10.88
C THR A 183 26.37 -1.30 9.69
N GLU A 184 25.33 -2.10 9.51
CA GLU A 184 24.46 -2.02 8.33
C GLU A 184 23.03 -1.63 8.70
N ASP A 185 22.38 -0.90 7.80
CA ASP A 185 20.96 -0.55 7.95
C ASP A 185 20.07 -1.78 7.74
N LEU A 186 19.00 -1.83 8.51
CA LEU A 186 17.89 -2.77 8.34
C LEU A 186 16.83 -2.14 7.47
N VAL A 187 16.40 -2.84 6.42
CA VAL A 187 15.29 -2.40 5.56
C VAL A 187 14.10 -3.36 5.71
N THR A 188 12.97 -2.79 6.10
CA THR A 188 11.72 -3.53 6.31
C THR A 188 10.60 -2.94 5.46
N VAL A 189 9.90 -3.79 4.74
CA VAL A 189 8.60 -3.47 4.13
C VAL A 189 7.52 -3.71 5.17
N MET A 190 6.67 -2.73 5.38
CA MET A 190 5.60 -2.77 6.37
C MET A 190 4.26 -2.54 5.66
N TRP A 191 3.29 -3.40 5.94
CA TRP A 191 1.91 -3.19 5.55
C TRP A 191 1.06 -3.07 6.81
N ALA A 192 0.14 -2.11 6.83
CA ALA A 192 -0.89 -1.97 7.86
C ALA A 192 -2.27 -1.99 7.21
N ASN A 193 -3.26 -2.62 7.84
CA ASN A 193 -4.61 -2.75 7.30
C ASN A 193 -5.36 -1.42 7.16
N GLU A 194 -4.84 -0.36 7.78
CA GLU A 194 -5.38 1.00 7.72
C GLU A 194 -4.26 2.04 7.61
N PRO A 195 -4.48 3.19 6.97
CA PRO A 195 -3.54 4.30 6.99
C PRO A 195 -3.38 4.85 8.41
N PHE A 196 -2.19 5.39 8.71
CA PHE A 196 -1.97 6.10 9.97
C PHE A 196 -2.78 7.40 10.00
N ASP A 197 -3.57 7.58 11.05
CA ASP A 197 -4.32 8.78 11.34
C ASP A 197 -3.76 9.43 12.63
N PRO A 198 -3.10 10.60 12.54
CA PRO A 198 -2.55 11.27 13.71
C PRO A 198 -3.61 11.80 14.70
N GLU A 199 -4.86 11.97 14.26
CA GLU A 199 -5.97 12.42 15.12
C GLU A 199 -6.62 11.25 15.87
N ASN A 200 -6.45 10.02 15.36
CA ASN A 200 -6.98 8.81 15.98
C ASN A 200 -5.99 7.62 15.80
N PRO A 201 -4.81 7.68 16.43
CA PRO A 201 -3.69 6.79 16.12
C PRO A 201 -3.86 5.46 16.80
N ASP A 202 -4.71 4.63 16.74
CA ASP A 202 -4.78 3.30 17.40
C ASP A 202 -3.38 2.71 17.72
N THR A 203 -2.64 3.42 18.57
CA THR A 203 -1.24 3.10 18.92
C THR A 203 -0.97 3.45 20.38
N TYR A 204 -0.63 2.45 21.18
CA TYR A 204 -0.46 2.58 22.63
C TYR A 204 0.95 2.10 23.00
N TYR A 205 1.72 2.98 23.66
CA TYR A 205 3.09 2.64 24.08
C TYR A 205 3.09 1.57 25.19
N GLU A 206 3.87 0.54 24.98
CA GLU A 206 4.20 -0.49 25.98
C GLU A 206 5.45 -1.24 25.53
N GLU A 207 6.47 -1.31 26.36
CA GLU A 207 7.68 -2.08 26.05
C GLU A 207 7.39 -3.59 26.01
N VAL A 208 8.11 -4.28 25.10
CA VAL A 208 8.04 -5.74 24.98
C VAL A 208 8.85 -6.41 26.10
#